data_035047fad11eb54f368d2ce77bd5badd
#
_entry.id   035047fad11eb54f368d2ce77bd5badd
#
_cell.length_a   1.000
_cell.length_b   1.000
_cell.length_c   1.000
_cell.angle_alpha   90.00
_cell.angle_beta   90.00
_cell.angle_gamma   90.00
#
_symmetry.space_group_name_H-M   'P 1'
#
loop_
_entity.id
_entity.type
_entity.pdbx_description
1 polymer ?
#
loop_
_entity_poly.entity_id
_entity_poly.type
_entity_poly.pdbx_seq_one_letter_code
_entity_poly.pdbx_strand_id
1 'polypeptide(L)'
;MKELLTVLETPTDRNPDKRDVAAAALGDLLRGTALDTESACLIVGRLVGVAVNDPVTNVRESALNSISEAFNCHNLPLGLVEPLAQAMPTMERELLAHTLYIFGATRDLRAYPLIDSFLHHLDPDVREEARLAIAEITATDPEDRINST
;
A
#
# COMPACT_ATOMS: atom_id res chain seq x y z
N MET A 1 11.40 20.49 1.76
CA MET A 1 12.13 19.50 2.56
C MET A 1 11.78 19.56 4.03
N LYS A 2 11.86 20.75 4.63
CA LYS A 2 11.51 20.97 6.04
C LYS A 2 10.07 20.59 6.35
N GLU A 3 9.14 20.97 5.46
CA GLU A 3 7.72 20.63 5.60
C GLU A 3 7.46 19.13 5.48
N LEU A 4 8.17 18.48 4.56
CA LEU A 4 8.06 17.03 4.38
C LEU A 4 8.55 16.29 5.62
N LEU A 5 9.69 16.70 6.19
CA LEU A 5 10.23 16.08 7.39
C LEU A 5 9.26 16.20 8.57
N THR A 6 8.63 17.39 8.73
CA THR A 6 7.64 17.61 9.78
C THR A 6 6.44 16.69 9.61
N VAL A 7 5.94 16.55 8.38
CA VAL A 7 4.81 15.68 8.06
C VAL A 7 5.17 14.22 8.34
N LEU A 8 6.39 13.80 7.99
CA LEU A 8 6.84 12.42 8.23
C LEU A 8 6.98 12.08 9.71
N GLU A 9 7.20 13.08 10.57
CA GLU A 9 7.28 12.87 12.03
C GLU A 9 5.90 12.74 12.67
N THR A 10 4.87 13.33 12.09
CA THR A 10 3.52 13.38 12.66
C THR A 10 2.95 11.99 12.99
N PRO A 11 3.18 10.92 12.17
CA PRO A 11 2.65 9.58 12.49
C PRO A 11 3.23 8.96 13.76
N THR A 12 4.19 9.61 14.43
CA THR A 12 4.76 9.12 15.69
C THR A 12 4.09 9.68 16.93
N ASP A 13 3.05 10.50 16.79
CA ASP A 13 2.33 11.08 17.93
C ASP A 13 1.77 9.97 18.84
N ARG A 14 1.77 10.22 20.15
CA ARG A 14 1.27 9.26 21.13
C ARG A 14 -0.24 9.05 21.05
N ASN A 15 -0.97 10.05 20.58
CA ASN A 15 -2.42 9.98 20.43
C ASN A 15 -2.75 9.22 19.13
N PRO A 16 -3.44 8.07 19.20
CA PRO A 16 -3.78 7.31 17.99
C PRO A 16 -4.67 8.07 17.02
N ASP A 17 -5.54 8.97 17.51
CA ASP A 17 -6.37 9.78 16.62
C ASP A 17 -5.51 10.73 15.79
N LYS A 18 -4.47 11.29 16.39
CA LYS A 18 -3.53 12.15 15.66
C LYS A 18 -2.69 11.37 14.68
N ARG A 19 -2.28 10.14 15.03
CA ARG A 19 -1.56 9.28 14.09
C ARG A 19 -2.43 8.91 12.91
N ASP A 20 -3.72 8.64 13.14
CA ASP A 20 -4.69 8.33 12.11
C ASP A 20 -4.84 9.50 11.14
N VAL A 21 -5.08 10.70 11.67
CA VAL A 21 -5.19 11.92 10.86
C VAL A 21 -3.91 12.17 10.07
N ALA A 22 -2.75 11.97 10.68
CA ALA A 22 -1.46 12.16 10.02
C ALA A 22 -1.27 11.17 8.86
N ALA A 23 -1.62 9.91 9.07
CA ALA A 23 -1.53 8.90 8.01
C ALA A 23 -2.45 9.25 6.83
N ALA A 24 -3.67 9.70 7.11
CA ALA A 24 -4.60 10.13 6.09
C ALA A 24 -4.11 11.38 5.34
N ALA A 25 -3.51 12.32 6.06
CA ALA A 25 -2.96 13.55 5.47
C ALA A 25 -1.82 13.23 4.49
N LEU A 26 -1.01 12.23 4.79
CA LEU A 26 0.04 11.78 3.86
C LEU A 26 -0.57 11.25 2.57
N GLY A 27 -1.72 10.58 2.65
CA GLY A 27 -2.45 10.13 1.47
C GLY A 27 -2.91 11.30 0.60
N ASP A 28 -3.34 12.39 1.22
CA ASP A 28 -3.73 13.59 0.47
C ASP A 28 -2.55 14.19 -0.29
N LEU A 29 -1.37 14.20 0.31
CA LEU A 29 -0.15 14.64 -0.39
C LEU A 29 0.17 13.74 -1.59
N LEU A 30 -0.03 12.43 -1.44
CA LEU A 30 0.27 11.46 -2.48
C LEU A 30 -0.66 11.56 -3.67
N ARG A 31 -1.87 12.10 -3.50
CA ARG A 31 -2.81 12.33 -4.61
C ARG A 31 -2.38 13.51 -5.48
N GLY A 32 -1.55 14.39 -4.96
CA GLY A 32 -1.11 15.56 -5.69
C GLY A 32 -0.10 15.21 -6.78
N THR A 33 -0.14 15.95 -7.89
CA THR A 33 0.80 15.77 -8.98
C THR A 33 2.09 16.55 -8.77
N ALA A 34 2.14 17.41 -7.75
CA ALA A 34 3.30 18.24 -7.45
C ALA A 34 4.41 17.47 -6.72
N LEU A 35 4.11 16.27 -6.21
CA LEU A 35 5.05 15.47 -5.46
C LEU A 35 5.92 14.64 -6.41
N ASP A 36 7.24 14.73 -6.27
CA ASP A 36 8.14 13.93 -7.10
C ASP A 36 8.18 12.47 -6.61
N THR A 37 8.73 11.60 -7.45
CA THR A 37 8.79 10.16 -7.16
C THR A 37 9.62 9.87 -5.92
N GLU A 38 10.73 10.57 -5.72
CA GLU A 38 11.59 10.37 -4.56
C GLU A 38 10.85 10.70 -3.26
N SER A 39 10.14 11.82 -3.23
CA SER A 39 9.34 12.20 -2.07
C SER A 39 8.20 11.22 -1.84
N ALA A 40 7.54 10.77 -2.91
CA ALA A 40 6.49 9.76 -2.80
C ALA A 40 7.04 8.46 -2.20
N CYS A 41 8.22 8.03 -2.60
CA CYS A 41 8.86 6.84 -2.04
C CYS A 41 9.15 6.99 -0.54
N LEU A 42 9.62 8.16 -0.12
CA LEU A 42 9.89 8.42 1.31
C LEU A 42 8.60 8.34 2.12
N ILE A 43 7.54 8.95 1.62
CA ILE A 43 6.24 8.94 2.29
C ILE A 43 5.69 7.52 2.39
N VAL A 44 5.73 6.77 1.28
CA VAL A 44 5.24 5.38 1.27
C VAL A 44 6.05 4.52 2.23
N GLY A 45 7.37 4.67 2.26
CA GLY A 45 8.22 3.94 3.20
C GLY A 45 7.80 4.20 4.65
N ARG A 46 7.48 5.44 4.98
CA ARG A 46 7.01 5.81 6.32
C ARG A 46 5.65 5.17 6.62
N LEU A 47 4.73 5.23 5.66
CA LEU A 47 3.40 4.64 5.81
C LEU A 47 3.46 3.12 5.95
N VAL A 48 4.37 2.46 5.24
CA VAL A 48 4.57 1.01 5.38
C VAL A 48 4.98 0.67 6.81
N GLY A 49 5.89 1.45 7.39
CA GLY A 49 6.28 1.27 8.79
C GLY A 49 5.09 1.39 9.74
N VAL A 50 4.22 2.37 9.52
CA VAL A 50 3.00 2.55 10.31
C VAL A 50 2.06 1.36 10.13
N ALA A 51 1.84 0.93 8.89
CA ALA A 51 0.93 -0.18 8.58
C ALA A 51 1.40 -1.49 9.22
N VAL A 52 2.70 -1.70 9.32
CA VAL A 52 3.27 -2.93 9.90
C VAL A 52 3.33 -2.87 11.43
N ASN A 53 3.65 -1.72 11.99
CA ASN A 53 4.05 -1.62 13.40
C ASN A 53 3.05 -0.94 14.33
N ASP A 54 2.12 -0.14 13.80
CA ASP A 54 1.20 0.58 14.70
C ASP A 54 0.28 -0.40 15.42
N PRO A 55 0.10 -0.25 16.74
CA PRO A 55 -0.76 -1.16 17.50
C PRO A 55 -2.25 -0.95 17.27
N VAL A 56 -2.65 0.18 16.70
CA VAL A 56 -4.07 0.53 16.53
C VAL A 56 -4.51 0.23 15.10
N THR A 57 -5.52 -0.63 14.95
CA THR A 57 -6.02 -1.09 13.65
C THR A 57 -6.44 0.07 12.75
N ASN A 58 -7.14 1.06 13.29
CA ASN A 58 -7.59 2.20 12.50
C ASN A 58 -6.43 3.00 11.91
N VAL A 59 -5.35 3.13 12.65
CA VAL A 59 -4.14 3.82 12.17
C VAL A 59 -3.50 3.03 11.03
N ARG A 60 -3.40 1.71 11.21
CA ARG A 60 -2.87 0.82 10.18
C ARG A 60 -3.71 0.89 8.90
N GLU A 61 -5.03 0.90 9.05
CA GLU A 61 -5.94 0.99 7.90
C GLU A 61 -5.77 2.31 7.15
N SER A 62 -5.68 3.42 7.87
CA SER A 62 -5.43 4.73 7.24
C SER A 62 -4.11 4.76 6.49
N ALA A 63 -3.07 4.15 7.06
CA ALA A 63 -1.77 4.06 6.39
C ALA A 63 -1.87 3.23 5.10
N LEU A 64 -2.55 2.08 5.15
CA LEU A 64 -2.73 1.22 3.97
C LEU A 64 -3.54 1.93 2.88
N ASN A 65 -4.59 2.64 3.28
CA ASN A 65 -5.39 3.40 2.34
C ASN A 65 -4.56 4.48 1.63
N SER A 66 -3.72 5.18 2.38
CA SER A 66 -2.83 6.20 1.82
C SER A 66 -1.79 5.59 0.88
N ILE A 67 -1.26 4.41 1.20
CA ILE A 67 -0.35 3.68 0.31
C ILE A 67 -1.06 3.34 -1.01
N SER A 68 -2.33 2.90 -0.94
CA SER A 68 -3.12 2.61 -2.13
C SER A 68 -3.23 3.84 -3.03
N GLU A 69 -3.45 5.02 -2.44
CA GLU A 69 -3.51 6.28 -3.19
C GLU A 69 -2.19 6.56 -3.90
N ALA A 70 -1.06 6.24 -3.25
CA ALA A 70 0.25 6.44 -3.84
C ALA A 70 0.41 5.62 -5.12
N PHE A 71 -0.02 4.36 -5.11
CA PHE A 71 0.11 3.48 -6.27
C PHE A 71 -0.90 3.82 -7.38
N ASN A 72 -1.98 4.50 -7.04
CA ASN A 72 -2.93 5.00 -8.04
C ASN A 72 -2.40 6.24 -8.78
N CYS A 73 -1.55 7.03 -8.12
CA CYS A 73 -1.08 8.30 -8.65
C CYS A 73 0.39 8.30 -9.09
N HIS A 74 1.17 7.34 -8.63
CA HIS A 74 2.60 7.26 -8.91
C HIS A 74 3.00 5.85 -9.34
N ASN A 75 4.01 5.75 -10.17
CA ASN A 75 4.58 4.46 -10.55
C ASN A 75 5.72 4.13 -9.58
N LEU A 76 5.41 3.30 -8.59
CA LEU A 76 6.33 2.99 -7.49
C LEU A 76 6.72 1.52 -7.51
N PRO A 77 7.94 1.18 -7.06
CA PRO A 77 8.42 -0.20 -7.12
C PRO A 77 7.82 -1.09 -6.03
N LEU A 78 7.65 -2.37 -6.35
CA LEU A 78 7.17 -3.39 -5.42
C LEU A 78 8.00 -3.43 -4.13
N GLY A 79 9.30 -3.23 -4.23
CA GLY A 79 10.21 -3.30 -3.07
C GLY A 79 9.81 -2.40 -1.91
N LEU A 80 9.13 -1.27 -2.20
CA LEU A 80 8.66 -0.36 -1.15
C LEU A 80 7.63 -1.00 -0.22
N VAL A 81 6.81 -1.91 -0.75
CA VAL A 81 5.68 -2.48 -0.02
C VAL A 81 5.89 -3.94 0.35
N GLU A 82 6.99 -4.56 -0.06
CA GLU A 82 7.29 -5.94 0.30
C GLU A 82 7.23 -6.22 1.82
N PRO A 83 7.65 -5.30 2.71
CA PRO A 83 7.53 -5.56 4.14
C PRO A 83 6.11 -5.83 4.61
N LEU A 84 5.09 -5.37 3.88
CA LEU A 84 3.71 -5.68 4.20
C LEU A 84 3.41 -7.18 4.14
N ALA A 85 4.11 -7.91 3.27
CA ALA A 85 3.88 -9.34 3.08
C ALA A 85 4.12 -10.13 4.36
N GLN A 86 5.14 -9.76 5.14
CA GLN A 86 5.46 -10.45 6.38
C GLN A 86 4.40 -10.24 7.45
N ALA A 87 3.68 -9.13 7.39
CA ALA A 87 2.63 -8.82 8.36
C ALA A 87 1.28 -9.44 7.99
N MET A 88 1.09 -9.84 6.73
CA MET A 88 -0.20 -10.33 6.23
C MET A 88 -0.78 -11.49 7.03
N PRO A 89 0.01 -12.50 7.49
CA PRO A 89 -0.58 -13.62 8.24
C PRO A 89 -1.24 -13.22 9.55
N THR A 90 -0.90 -12.07 10.11
CA THR A 90 -1.46 -11.57 11.37
C THR A 90 -2.48 -10.47 11.18
N MET A 91 -2.76 -10.09 9.94
CA MET A 91 -3.72 -9.01 9.63
C MET A 91 -5.16 -9.47 9.71
N GLU A 92 -6.01 -8.59 10.19
CA GLU A 92 -7.46 -8.77 10.11
C GLU A 92 -7.91 -8.62 8.65
N ARG A 93 -9.14 -9.09 8.36
CA ARG A 93 -9.69 -9.09 7.00
C ARG A 93 -9.57 -7.75 6.30
N GLU A 94 -9.93 -6.66 6.99
CA GLU A 94 -9.92 -5.32 6.41
C GLU A 94 -8.51 -4.89 6.00
N LEU A 95 -7.52 -5.20 6.83
CA LEU A 95 -6.13 -4.88 6.53
C LEU A 95 -5.59 -5.75 5.39
N LEU A 96 -5.99 -7.03 5.37
CA LEU A 96 -5.62 -7.94 4.28
C LEU A 96 -6.17 -7.45 2.94
N ALA A 97 -7.42 -7.03 2.92
CA ALA A 97 -8.04 -6.54 1.69
C ALA A 97 -7.27 -5.35 1.11
N HIS A 98 -6.92 -4.38 1.94
CA HIS A 98 -6.11 -3.23 1.51
C HIS A 98 -4.72 -3.67 1.02
N THR A 99 -4.09 -4.58 1.74
CA THR A 99 -2.74 -5.04 1.40
C THR A 99 -2.72 -5.79 0.07
N LEU A 100 -3.70 -6.66 -0.15
CA LEU A 100 -3.84 -7.38 -1.42
C LEU A 100 -4.08 -6.42 -2.57
N TYR A 101 -4.92 -5.41 -2.36
CA TYR A 101 -5.13 -4.36 -3.36
C TYR A 101 -3.82 -3.66 -3.72
N ILE A 102 -3.01 -3.31 -2.72
CA ILE A 102 -1.74 -2.64 -2.93
C ILE A 102 -0.81 -3.51 -3.80
N PHE A 103 -0.70 -4.80 -3.47
CA PHE A 103 0.15 -5.70 -4.26
C PHE A 103 -0.35 -5.81 -5.69
N GLY A 104 -1.67 -5.82 -5.90
CA GLY A 104 -2.24 -5.80 -7.25
C GLY A 104 -1.90 -4.50 -7.98
N ALA A 105 -1.97 -3.39 -7.29
CA ALA A 105 -1.71 -2.06 -7.85
C ALA A 105 -0.25 -1.86 -8.26
N THR A 106 0.67 -2.68 -7.74
CA THR A 106 2.07 -2.63 -8.19
C THR A 106 2.21 -3.06 -9.65
N ARG A 107 1.27 -3.86 -10.14
CA ARG A 107 1.28 -4.44 -11.49
C ARG A 107 2.58 -5.17 -11.81
N ASP A 108 3.21 -5.71 -10.78
CA ASP A 108 4.48 -6.42 -10.88
C ASP A 108 4.22 -7.91 -10.69
N LEU A 109 4.58 -8.73 -11.69
CA LEU A 109 4.38 -10.17 -11.64
C LEU A 109 5.09 -10.82 -10.46
N ARG A 110 6.14 -10.19 -9.93
CA ARG A 110 6.85 -10.68 -8.75
C ARG A 110 5.99 -10.63 -7.49
N ALA A 111 4.87 -9.88 -7.51
CA ALA A 111 3.92 -9.87 -6.40
C ALA A 111 3.08 -11.14 -6.34
N TYR A 112 3.01 -11.93 -7.42
CA TYR A 112 2.18 -13.13 -7.48
C TYR A 112 2.41 -14.08 -6.29
N PRO A 113 3.67 -14.46 -5.97
CA PRO A 113 3.89 -15.37 -4.84
C PRO A 113 3.45 -14.80 -3.49
N LEU A 114 3.35 -13.49 -3.37
CA LEU A 114 2.91 -12.83 -2.13
C LEU A 114 1.40 -12.88 -1.95
N ILE A 115 0.66 -13.06 -3.05
CA ILE A 115 -0.81 -13.06 -3.09
C ILE A 115 -1.36 -14.48 -3.13
N ASP A 116 -0.65 -15.38 -3.79
CA ASP A 116 -1.10 -16.72 -4.20
C ASP A 116 -1.77 -17.52 -3.09
N SER A 117 -1.16 -17.55 -1.90
CA SER A 117 -1.70 -18.33 -0.78
C SER A 117 -3.07 -17.84 -0.30
N PHE A 118 -3.39 -16.58 -0.55
CA PHE A 118 -4.67 -15.99 -0.12
C PHE A 118 -5.84 -16.35 -1.04
N LEU A 119 -5.56 -16.97 -2.19
CA LEU A 119 -6.61 -17.54 -3.05
C LEU A 119 -7.39 -18.65 -2.35
N HIS A 120 -6.80 -19.25 -1.33
CA HIS A 120 -7.39 -20.36 -0.57
C HIS A 120 -7.75 -19.95 0.85
N HIS A 121 -7.79 -18.65 1.15
CA HIS A 121 -8.13 -18.14 2.47
C HIS A 121 -9.55 -18.54 2.87
N LEU A 122 -9.79 -18.73 4.16
CA LEU A 122 -11.11 -19.12 4.68
C LEU A 122 -12.18 -18.07 4.44
N ASP A 123 -11.80 -16.79 4.45
CA ASP A 123 -12.73 -15.68 4.23
C ASP A 123 -12.94 -15.48 2.72
N PRO A 124 -14.19 -15.57 2.24
CA PRO A 124 -14.46 -15.38 0.81
C PRO A 124 -14.12 -13.97 0.30
N ASP A 125 -14.21 -12.96 1.14
CA ASP A 125 -13.83 -11.59 0.74
C ASP A 125 -12.33 -11.48 0.51
N VAL A 126 -11.53 -12.16 1.32
CA VAL A 126 -10.08 -12.20 1.15
C VAL A 126 -9.72 -12.95 -0.15
N ARG A 127 -10.39 -14.09 -0.42
CA ARG A 127 -10.18 -14.82 -1.67
C ARG A 127 -10.47 -13.96 -2.88
N GLU A 128 -11.58 -13.21 -2.83
CA GLU A 128 -11.97 -12.33 -3.94
C GLU A 128 -10.95 -11.21 -4.15
N GLU A 129 -10.47 -10.59 -3.07
CA GLU A 129 -9.43 -9.55 -3.18
C GLU A 129 -8.14 -10.12 -3.75
N ALA A 130 -7.75 -11.32 -3.34
CA ALA A 130 -6.58 -11.99 -3.89
C ALA A 130 -6.75 -12.26 -5.40
N ARG A 131 -7.93 -12.73 -5.80
CA ARG A 131 -8.25 -12.98 -7.20
C ARG A 131 -8.18 -11.70 -8.02
N LEU A 132 -8.76 -10.61 -7.51
CA LEU A 132 -8.72 -9.31 -8.18
C LEU A 132 -7.31 -8.77 -8.30
N ALA A 133 -6.50 -8.94 -7.24
CA ALA A 133 -5.10 -8.49 -7.26
C ALA A 133 -4.29 -9.24 -8.32
N ILE A 134 -4.49 -10.56 -8.43
CA ILE A 134 -3.81 -11.36 -9.45
C ILE A 134 -4.26 -10.94 -10.84
N ALA A 135 -5.56 -10.70 -11.02
CA ALA A 135 -6.08 -10.21 -12.30
C ALA A 135 -5.42 -8.89 -12.68
N GLU A 136 -5.22 -8.00 -11.72
CA GLU A 136 -4.59 -6.70 -11.97
C GLU A 136 -3.12 -6.84 -12.38
N ILE A 137 -2.34 -7.68 -11.69
CA ILE A 137 -0.92 -7.83 -12.03
C ILE A 137 -0.72 -8.62 -13.33
N THR A 138 -1.71 -9.41 -13.76
CA THR A 138 -1.62 -10.18 -15.00
C THR A 138 -2.34 -9.51 -16.16
N ALA A 139 -3.13 -8.48 -15.90
CA ALA A 139 -3.89 -7.74 -16.89
C ALA A 139 -3.03 -6.77 -17.72
N THR A 140 -1.71 -6.95 -17.73
CA THR A 140 -0.85 -6.16 -18.60
C THR A 140 -1.40 -6.32 -20.01
N ASP A 141 -1.90 -5.22 -20.56
CA ASP A 141 -2.48 -5.20 -21.89
C ASP A 141 -1.46 -5.80 -22.86
N PRO A 142 -1.88 -6.78 -23.71
CA PRO A 142 -0.99 -7.27 -24.76
C PRO A 142 -0.40 -6.17 -25.64
N GLU A 143 -1.16 -5.09 -25.85
CA GLU A 143 -0.65 -3.92 -26.59
C GLU A 143 0.47 -3.24 -25.83
N ASP A 144 0.36 -3.11 -24.51
CA ASP A 144 1.40 -2.51 -23.69
C ASP A 144 2.67 -3.35 -23.73
N ARG A 145 2.53 -4.67 -23.75
CA ARG A 145 3.67 -5.57 -23.87
C ARG A 145 4.37 -5.44 -25.23
N ILE A 146 3.58 -5.30 -26.28
CA ILE A 146 4.12 -5.12 -27.65
C ILE A 146 4.79 -3.77 -27.76
N ASN A 147 4.19 -2.72 -27.22
CA ASN A 147 4.71 -1.36 -27.30
C ASN A 147 5.91 -1.11 -26.40
N SER A 148 6.10 -1.94 -25.37
CA SER A 148 7.27 -1.84 -24.47
C SER A 148 8.47 -2.64 -24.96
N THR A 149 8.32 -3.36 -26.06
CA THR A 149 9.43 -4.02 -26.75
C THR A 149 9.92 -3.18 -27.94
#